data_b76a313937465580de437bce4fe52f88
#
_entry.id   b76a313937465580de437bce4fe52f88
#
_cell.length_a   1.000
_cell.length_b   1.000
_cell.length_c   1.000
_cell.angle_alpha   90.00
_cell.angle_beta   90.00
_cell.angle_gamma   90.00
#
_symmetry.space_group_name_H-M   'P 1'
#
loop_
_entity.id
_entity.type
_entity.pdbx_description
1 polymer ?
#
loop_
_entity_poly.entity_id
_entity_poly.type
_entity_poly.pdbx_seq_one_letter_code
_entity_poly.pdbx_strand_id
1 'polypeptide(L)'
;LAHQEDPTRLTTSASFLSYDDDINKVTDVIAWNQYFGWYGGSPSDMGKWLDANHKAHPEYKIAISEYGAGASIYHQQDSVKRGIASGWWHPENYQTYYHIGNWKALAERPFVWGSFIWNLFDFGAAHRVEGDRPGINDKGLVTFDRKVKKDAFYFYKANWNTEEPFVYITNRRHRDRSLAVTDIMIFSNQPEVELFVNGKSLGRQKPDEYATFEWKGVALQDGENTIEA
;
A
#
# COMPACT_ATOMS: atom_id res chain seq x y z
N LEU A 1 16.75 16.10 -27.05
CA LEU A 1 15.47 16.05 -27.81
C LEU A 1 14.31 16.54 -26.97
N ALA A 2 14.01 15.92 -25.79
CA ALA A 2 12.81 16.29 -24.99
C ALA A 2 12.77 17.80 -24.68
N HIS A 3 13.85 18.38 -24.17
CA HIS A 3 13.94 19.82 -23.90
C HIS A 3 13.95 20.73 -25.15
N GLN A 4 14.24 20.17 -26.32
CA GLN A 4 14.10 20.92 -27.57
C GLN A 4 12.65 21.04 -28.02
N GLU A 5 11.83 20.04 -27.68
CA GLU A 5 10.41 20.01 -27.97
C GLU A 5 9.58 20.77 -26.92
N ASP A 6 9.95 20.62 -25.65
CA ASP A 6 9.31 21.33 -24.53
C ASP A 6 10.33 21.70 -23.45
N PRO A 7 10.84 22.95 -23.45
CA PRO A 7 11.81 23.42 -22.46
C PRO A 7 11.17 23.75 -21.08
N THR A 8 9.84 23.67 -20.95
CA THR A 8 9.14 24.10 -19.74
C THR A 8 8.94 22.98 -18.72
N ARG A 9 9.09 21.70 -19.13
CA ARG A 9 8.87 20.53 -18.27
C ARG A 9 10.17 19.83 -17.94
N LEU A 10 10.25 19.35 -16.70
CA LEU A 10 11.34 18.48 -16.26
C LEU A 10 11.18 17.09 -16.86
N THR A 11 12.31 16.46 -17.15
CA THR A 11 12.38 15.07 -17.59
C THR A 11 12.64 14.14 -16.40
N THR A 12 12.09 12.93 -16.43
CA THR A 12 12.34 11.87 -15.46
C THR A 12 12.46 10.51 -16.13
N SER A 13 13.12 9.59 -15.47
CA SER A 13 13.18 8.18 -15.85
C SER A 13 12.92 7.30 -14.64
N ALA A 14 12.32 6.12 -14.86
CA ALA A 14 12.24 5.06 -13.88
C ALA A 14 13.52 4.22 -13.92
N SER A 15 14.13 3.95 -12.77
CA SER A 15 15.35 3.16 -12.66
C SER A 15 15.20 2.04 -11.62
N PHE A 16 15.87 0.93 -11.84
CA PHE A 16 16.12 -0.14 -10.87
C PHE A 16 17.62 -0.46 -10.76
N LEU A 17 18.45 0.33 -11.39
CA LEU A 17 19.91 0.15 -11.45
C LEU A 17 20.59 0.63 -10.16
N SER A 18 21.90 0.41 -10.10
CA SER A 18 22.72 0.97 -9.01
C SER A 18 22.55 2.48 -8.94
N TYR A 19 22.57 3.02 -7.74
CA TYR A 19 22.41 4.44 -7.48
C TYR A 19 23.48 5.29 -8.22
N ASP A 20 24.69 4.77 -8.34
CA ASP A 20 25.83 5.44 -8.97
C ASP A 20 25.87 5.29 -10.50
N ASP A 21 24.89 4.58 -11.10
CA ASP A 21 24.87 4.36 -12.55
C ASP A 21 24.67 5.69 -13.29
N ASP A 22 25.52 5.95 -14.28
CA ASP A 22 25.53 7.21 -15.01
C ASP A 22 24.24 7.50 -15.78
N ILE A 23 23.46 6.48 -16.13
CA ILE A 23 22.17 6.67 -16.79
C ILE A 23 21.18 7.42 -15.91
N ASN A 24 21.31 7.31 -14.59
CA ASN A 24 20.48 8.01 -13.64
C ASN A 24 20.68 9.53 -13.65
N LYS A 25 21.77 10.01 -14.25
CA LYS A 25 22.13 11.43 -14.34
C LYS A 25 21.64 12.10 -15.63
N VAL A 26 20.97 11.34 -16.51
CA VAL A 26 20.56 11.84 -17.85
C VAL A 26 19.32 12.74 -17.78
N THR A 27 18.43 12.49 -16.81
CA THR A 27 17.18 13.26 -16.64
C THR A 27 17.30 14.28 -15.51
N ASP A 28 16.45 15.30 -15.51
CA ASP A 28 16.48 16.39 -14.52
C ASP A 28 16.17 15.93 -13.10
N VAL A 29 15.29 14.95 -12.98
CA VAL A 29 14.91 14.30 -11.73
C VAL A 29 14.89 12.80 -11.95
N ILE A 30 15.03 12.01 -10.87
CA ILE A 30 15.09 10.57 -10.99
C ILE A 30 14.06 9.90 -10.10
N ALA A 31 13.54 8.76 -10.56
CA ALA A 31 12.62 7.93 -9.81
C ALA A 31 13.04 6.46 -9.84
N TRP A 32 12.91 5.76 -8.72
CA TRP A 32 13.30 4.36 -8.59
C TRP A 32 12.11 3.44 -8.41
N ASN A 33 12.19 2.25 -9.05
CA ASN A 33 11.31 1.13 -8.77
C ASN A 33 11.82 0.41 -7.53
N GLN A 34 11.11 0.52 -6.41
CA GLN A 34 11.52 -0.07 -5.14
C GLN A 34 10.39 -0.85 -4.48
N TYR A 35 10.67 -2.08 -4.12
CA TYR A 35 9.67 -3.03 -3.64
C TYR A 35 10.03 -3.64 -2.28
N PHE A 36 10.52 -2.81 -1.35
CA PHE A 36 10.86 -3.24 0.01
C PHE A 36 9.64 -3.82 0.73
N GLY A 37 9.77 -5.05 1.19
CA GLY A 37 8.69 -5.82 1.79
C GLY A 37 7.93 -6.72 0.81
N TRP A 38 8.14 -6.60 -0.51
CA TRP A 38 7.52 -7.51 -1.47
C TRP A 38 8.50 -8.58 -1.99
N TYR A 39 9.53 -8.18 -2.72
CA TYR A 39 10.55 -9.12 -3.18
C TYR A 39 11.60 -9.45 -2.12
N GLY A 40 11.77 -8.62 -1.12
CA GLY A 40 12.72 -8.81 -0.01
C GLY A 40 12.57 -7.73 1.07
N GLY A 41 13.25 -7.91 2.20
CA GLY A 41 13.23 -6.93 3.29
C GLY A 41 11.86 -6.73 3.94
N SER A 42 11.66 -5.55 4.49
CA SER A 42 10.40 -5.09 5.10
C SER A 42 9.97 -3.74 4.51
N PRO A 43 8.69 -3.35 4.61
CA PRO A 43 8.23 -2.04 4.13
C PRO A 43 8.99 -0.85 4.73
N SER A 44 9.43 -0.95 5.98
CA SER A 44 10.20 0.11 6.66
C SER A 44 11.62 0.31 6.10
N ASP A 45 12.16 -0.65 5.34
CA ASP A 45 13.48 -0.52 4.72
C ASP A 45 13.50 0.52 3.60
N MET A 46 12.34 0.89 3.04
CA MET A 46 12.18 2.02 2.12
C MET A 46 12.78 3.30 2.72
N GLY A 47 12.45 3.61 3.96
CA GLY A 47 12.96 4.80 4.63
C GLY A 47 14.48 4.78 4.80
N LYS A 48 15.05 3.66 5.24
CA LYS A 48 16.51 3.51 5.38
C LYS A 48 17.23 3.69 4.04
N TRP A 49 16.67 3.11 2.99
CA TRP A 49 17.22 3.22 1.64
C TRP A 49 17.18 4.68 1.16
N LEU A 50 16.06 5.37 1.32
CA LEU A 50 15.91 6.78 0.95
C LEU A 50 16.90 7.67 1.70
N ASP A 51 17.02 7.51 3.02
CA ASP A 51 17.94 8.30 3.85
C ASP A 51 19.39 8.09 3.47
N ALA A 52 19.80 6.84 3.22
CA ALA A 52 21.15 6.51 2.83
C ALA A 52 21.53 7.12 1.48
N ASN A 53 20.61 7.03 0.50
CA ASN A 53 20.85 7.57 -0.84
C ASN A 53 20.80 9.09 -0.85
N HIS A 54 19.88 9.72 -0.14
CA HIS A 54 19.85 11.18 -0.02
C HIS A 54 21.11 11.74 0.66
N LYS A 55 21.64 11.01 1.65
CA LYS A 55 22.90 11.37 2.29
C LYS A 55 24.11 11.24 1.36
N ALA A 56 24.14 10.19 0.53
CA ALA A 56 25.25 9.93 -0.41
C ALA A 56 25.19 10.88 -1.62
N HIS A 57 24.00 11.24 -2.06
CA HIS A 57 23.75 12.06 -3.26
C HIS A 57 22.70 13.14 -2.96
N PRO A 58 23.06 14.16 -2.16
CA PRO A 58 22.11 15.23 -1.78
C PRO A 58 21.67 16.08 -2.98
N GLU A 59 22.39 16.03 -4.10
CA GLU A 59 22.06 16.70 -5.36
C GLU A 59 20.92 16.00 -6.13
N TYR A 60 20.63 14.73 -5.85
CA TYR A 60 19.57 14.00 -6.54
C TYR A 60 18.18 14.36 -6.00
N LYS A 61 17.29 14.71 -6.94
CA LYS A 61 15.86 14.88 -6.65
C LYS A 61 15.17 13.53 -6.77
N ILE A 62 15.00 12.86 -5.63
CA ILE A 62 14.57 11.46 -5.54
C ILE A 62 13.06 11.35 -5.57
N ALA A 63 12.54 10.35 -6.31
CA ALA A 63 11.18 9.86 -6.21
C ALA A 63 11.15 8.32 -6.25
N ILE A 64 9.99 7.74 -5.97
CA ILE A 64 9.70 6.33 -6.17
C ILE A 64 8.72 6.17 -7.31
N SER A 65 9.20 5.64 -8.45
CA SER A 65 8.39 5.45 -9.66
C SER A 65 7.49 4.22 -9.59
N GLU A 66 7.86 3.22 -8.78
CA GLU A 66 7.02 2.06 -8.52
C GLU A 66 7.26 1.52 -7.12
N TYR A 67 6.17 1.24 -6.41
CA TYR A 67 6.11 0.37 -5.23
C TYR A 67 4.74 -0.29 -5.15
N GLY A 68 4.67 -1.56 -4.73
CA GLY A 68 3.42 -2.30 -4.67
C GLY A 68 3.62 -3.76 -4.28
N ALA A 69 2.56 -4.39 -3.81
CA ALA A 69 2.51 -5.80 -3.47
C ALA A 69 1.30 -6.46 -4.12
N GLY A 70 1.45 -7.71 -4.53
CA GLY A 70 0.34 -8.50 -5.07
C GLY A 70 -0.71 -8.80 -3.99
N ALA A 71 -1.98 -8.84 -4.39
CA ALA A 71 -3.08 -9.28 -3.54
C ALA A 71 -4.25 -9.81 -4.34
N SER A 72 -4.80 -10.93 -3.88
CA SER A 72 -6.10 -11.43 -4.33
C SER A 72 -7.15 -11.13 -3.26
N ILE A 73 -8.33 -10.67 -3.70
CA ILE A 73 -9.50 -10.49 -2.84
C ILE A 73 -10.05 -11.82 -2.29
N TYR A 74 -9.59 -12.94 -2.82
CA TYR A 74 -9.95 -14.30 -2.39
C TYR A 74 -8.95 -14.91 -1.39
N HIS A 75 -7.78 -14.29 -1.21
CA HIS A 75 -6.75 -14.77 -0.30
C HIS A 75 -6.78 -13.97 0.99
N GLN A 76 -7.31 -14.59 2.02
CA GLN A 76 -7.46 -14.01 3.35
C GLN A 76 -6.69 -14.85 4.38
N GLN A 77 -6.21 -14.23 5.45
CA GLN A 77 -5.49 -14.90 6.54
C GLN A 77 -5.65 -14.15 7.86
N ASP A 78 -5.62 -14.87 8.96
CA ASP A 78 -5.76 -14.28 10.30
C ASP A 78 -4.54 -13.45 10.73
N SER A 79 -3.34 -13.87 10.34
CA SER A 79 -2.10 -13.15 10.67
C SER A 79 -1.49 -12.49 9.44
N VAL A 80 -0.90 -11.31 9.61
CA VAL A 80 -0.23 -10.60 8.53
C VAL A 80 1.13 -11.25 8.23
N LYS A 81 1.18 -12.08 7.18
CA LYS A 81 2.41 -12.73 6.70
C LYS A 81 2.57 -12.49 5.21
N ARG A 82 3.83 -12.20 4.81
CA ARG A 82 4.16 -12.05 3.40
C ARG A 82 3.99 -13.38 2.66
N GLY A 83 3.25 -13.35 1.55
CA GLY A 83 3.27 -14.42 0.56
C GLY A 83 4.61 -14.47 -0.19
N ILE A 84 4.84 -15.56 -0.90
CA ILE A 84 5.98 -15.65 -1.83
C ILE A 84 5.61 -14.89 -3.10
N ALA A 85 6.40 -13.89 -3.48
CA ALA A 85 6.08 -12.98 -4.59
C ALA A 85 5.90 -13.70 -5.95
N SER A 86 6.51 -14.84 -6.14
CA SER A 86 6.33 -15.73 -7.32
C SER A 86 5.33 -16.86 -7.06
N GLY A 87 4.71 -16.92 -5.90
CA GLY A 87 3.74 -17.94 -5.51
C GLY A 87 2.32 -17.58 -5.89
N TRP A 88 1.41 -18.50 -5.66
CA TRP A 88 -0.01 -18.31 -5.92
C TRP A 88 -0.75 -17.56 -4.80
N TRP A 89 -0.23 -17.59 -3.54
CA TRP A 89 -0.87 -17.06 -2.36
C TRP A 89 -0.43 -15.61 -2.08
N HIS A 90 -1.29 -14.66 -2.43
CA HIS A 90 -1.09 -13.23 -2.22
C HIS A 90 -2.21 -12.68 -1.33
N PRO A 91 -2.06 -12.70 0.00
CA PRO A 91 -3.12 -12.29 0.91
C PRO A 91 -3.31 -10.77 0.92
N GLU A 92 -4.58 -10.35 0.89
CA GLU A 92 -4.97 -8.94 0.78
C GLU A 92 -4.51 -8.10 1.99
N ASN A 93 -4.58 -8.66 3.20
CA ASN A 93 -4.14 -7.95 4.40
C ASN A 93 -2.63 -7.66 4.40
N TYR A 94 -1.82 -8.49 3.70
CA TYR A 94 -0.40 -8.19 3.53
C TYR A 94 -0.17 -7.02 2.58
N GLN A 95 -0.94 -6.89 1.51
CA GLN A 95 -0.88 -5.71 0.63
C GLN A 95 -1.17 -4.44 1.42
N THR A 96 -2.19 -4.46 2.27
CA THR A 96 -2.55 -3.35 3.14
C THR A 96 -1.39 -2.95 4.06
N TYR A 97 -0.81 -3.92 4.78
CA TYR A 97 0.37 -3.73 5.63
C TYR A 97 1.56 -3.15 4.85
N TYR A 98 1.81 -3.69 3.66
CA TYR A 98 2.88 -3.24 2.77
C TYR A 98 2.72 -1.76 2.40
N HIS A 99 1.51 -1.36 1.97
CA HIS A 99 1.25 0.01 1.55
C HIS A 99 1.31 1.01 2.71
N ILE A 100 0.79 0.64 3.88
CA ILE A 100 0.91 1.48 5.10
C ILE A 100 2.38 1.73 5.42
N GLY A 101 3.20 0.69 5.48
CA GLY A 101 4.61 0.83 5.87
C GLY A 101 5.45 1.61 4.86
N ASN A 102 5.26 1.38 3.56
CA ASN A 102 5.97 2.12 2.53
C ASN A 102 5.50 3.58 2.45
N TRP A 103 4.18 3.84 2.54
CA TRP A 103 3.66 5.22 2.52
C TRP A 103 4.14 6.05 3.71
N LYS A 104 4.11 5.49 4.92
CA LYS A 104 4.69 6.14 6.11
C LYS A 104 6.16 6.53 5.87
N ALA A 105 6.95 5.60 5.37
CA ALA A 105 8.35 5.86 5.06
C ALA A 105 8.56 6.97 4.01
N LEU A 106 7.68 7.08 3.03
CA LEU A 106 7.71 8.11 2.01
C LEU A 106 7.24 9.47 2.54
N ALA A 107 6.11 9.50 3.24
CA ALA A 107 5.49 10.74 3.74
C ALA A 107 6.36 11.48 4.77
N GLU A 108 7.16 10.74 5.55
CA GLU A 108 8.11 11.29 6.51
C GLU A 108 9.32 11.98 5.88
N ARG A 109 9.49 11.93 4.56
CA ARG A 109 10.69 12.39 3.85
C ARG A 109 10.39 13.48 2.82
N PRO A 110 10.39 14.76 3.24
CA PRO A 110 10.02 15.87 2.37
C PRO A 110 10.96 16.10 1.17
N PHE A 111 12.14 15.44 1.16
CA PHE A 111 13.04 15.47 0.00
C PHE A 111 12.58 14.54 -1.15
N VAL A 112 11.62 13.65 -0.91
CA VAL A 112 11.02 12.80 -1.94
C VAL A 112 9.97 13.63 -2.70
N TRP A 113 10.24 13.97 -3.97
CA TRP A 113 9.36 14.84 -4.74
C TRP A 113 8.09 14.13 -5.26
N GLY A 114 8.05 12.81 -5.27
CA GLY A 114 6.88 12.06 -5.70
C GLY A 114 6.98 10.57 -5.44
N SER A 115 5.82 9.92 -5.41
CA SER A 115 5.72 8.47 -5.30
C SER A 115 4.55 7.95 -6.12
N PHE A 116 4.75 6.82 -6.81
CA PHE A 116 3.78 6.24 -7.71
C PHE A 116 3.54 4.78 -7.36
N ILE A 117 2.28 4.46 -7.10
CA ILE A 117 1.86 3.11 -6.72
C ILE A 117 1.85 2.22 -7.97
N TRP A 118 2.44 1.03 -7.86
CA TRP A 118 2.29 -0.01 -8.85
C TRP A 118 1.34 -1.10 -8.34
N ASN A 119 0.06 -1.11 -8.71
CA ASN A 119 -0.56 -0.28 -9.73
C ASN A 119 -1.96 0.15 -9.23
N LEU A 120 -2.66 1.04 -9.95
CA LEU A 120 -4.05 1.33 -9.61
C LEU A 120 -4.96 0.14 -9.86
N PHE A 121 -4.77 -0.56 -11.00
CA PHE A 121 -5.57 -1.71 -11.39
C PHE A 121 -4.72 -2.98 -11.53
N ASP A 122 -5.30 -4.13 -11.22
CA ASP A 122 -4.79 -5.39 -11.75
C ASP A 122 -4.83 -5.35 -13.27
N PHE A 123 -3.83 -5.90 -13.94
CA PHE A 123 -3.73 -5.82 -15.39
C PHE A 123 -3.16 -7.09 -16.02
N GLY A 124 -3.41 -7.26 -17.33
CA GLY A 124 -2.92 -8.40 -18.11
C GLY A 124 -1.39 -8.40 -18.20
N ALA A 125 -0.78 -9.53 -17.86
CA ALA A 125 0.67 -9.76 -17.93
C ALA A 125 0.92 -11.23 -18.27
N ALA A 126 0.88 -11.58 -19.55
CA ALA A 126 0.81 -12.94 -20.05
C ALA A 126 1.93 -13.88 -19.54
N HIS A 127 3.11 -13.34 -19.19
CA HIS A 127 4.23 -14.10 -18.66
C HIS A 127 4.14 -14.41 -17.16
N ARG A 128 3.17 -13.85 -16.45
CA ARG A 128 3.02 -14.04 -15.00
C ARG A 128 2.18 -15.26 -14.70
N VAL A 129 2.63 -16.01 -13.70
CA VAL A 129 1.97 -17.25 -13.24
C VAL A 129 1.68 -17.22 -11.74
N GLU A 130 2.05 -16.15 -11.06
CA GLU A 130 1.80 -15.92 -9.64
C GLU A 130 0.39 -15.35 -9.38
N GLY A 131 0.00 -15.31 -8.12
CA GLY A 131 -1.32 -14.83 -7.69
C GLY A 131 -2.42 -15.86 -7.89
N ASP A 132 -3.67 -15.42 -7.82
CA ASP A 132 -4.84 -16.29 -7.96
C ASP A 132 -5.16 -16.66 -9.42
N ARG A 133 -4.59 -15.95 -10.39
CA ARG A 133 -4.86 -16.13 -11.82
C ARG A 133 -3.61 -15.95 -12.68
N PRO A 134 -3.19 -16.98 -13.42
CA PRO A 134 -2.15 -16.82 -14.44
C PRO A 134 -2.49 -15.73 -15.45
N GLY A 135 -1.48 -15.03 -15.93
CA GLY A 135 -1.63 -13.95 -16.92
C GLY A 135 -2.11 -12.62 -16.35
N ILE A 136 -2.22 -12.49 -15.05
CA ILE A 136 -2.60 -11.24 -14.36
C ILE A 136 -1.49 -10.80 -13.41
N ASN A 137 -1.16 -9.51 -13.46
CA ASN A 137 -0.41 -8.85 -12.39
C ASN A 137 -1.43 -8.32 -11.37
N ASP A 138 -1.42 -8.85 -10.17
CA ASP A 138 -2.39 -8.58 -9.10
C ASP A 138 -1.95 -7.50 -8.11
N LYS A 139 -0.98 -6.66 -8.49
CA LYS A 139 -0.50 -5.53 -7.67
C LYS A 139 -1.44 -4.32 -7.67
N GLY A 140 -2.57 -4.39 -8.38
CA GLY A 140 -3.57 -3.34 -8.37
C GLY A 140 -4.17 -3.08 -6.99
N LEU A 141 -4.53 -1.83 -6.73
CA LEU A 141 -5.40 -1.46 -5.61
C LEU A 141 -6.88 -1.75 -5.92
N VAL A 142 -7.20 -2.01 -7.18
CA VAL A 142 -8.52 -2.34 -7.69
C VAL A 142 -8.40 -3.56 -8.60
N THR A 143 -9.38 -4.44 -8.56
CA THR A 143 -9.40 -5.67 -9.35
C THR A 143 -9.37 -5.41 -10.86
N PHE A 144 -8.97 -6.42 -11.64
CA PHE A 144 -8.86 -6.36 -13.10
C PHE A 144 -10.14 -5.88 -13.79
N ASP A 145 -11.30 -6.32 -13.31
CA ASP A 145 -12.63 -5.94 -13.82
C ASP A 145 -13.14 -4.58 -13.31
N ARG A 146 -12.34 -3.87 -12.51
CA ARG A 146 -12.64 -2.56 -11.91
C ARG A 146 -13.77 -2.55 -10.87
N LYS A 147 -14.28 -3.71 -10.46
CA LYS A 147 -15.46 -3.79 -9.59
C LYS A 147 -15.15 -3.71 -8.12
N VAL A 148 -13.98 -4.19 -7.69
CA VAL A 148 -13.62 -4.27 -6.27
C VAL A 148 -12.40 -3.42 -5.99
N LYS A 149 -12.56 -2.44 -5.11
CA LYS A 149 -11.46 -1.72 -4.46
C LYS A 149 -10.94 -2.57 -3.30
N LYS A 150 -9.64 -2.87 -3.31
CA LYS A 150 -8.97 -3.61 -2.23
C LYS A 150 -8.78 -2.71 -1.00
N ASP A 151 -8.47 -3.29 0.16
CA ASP A 151 -8.35 -2.54 1.41
C ASP A 151 -7.32 -1.41 1.30
N ALA A 152 -6.17 -1.64 0.67
CA ALA A 152 -5.13 -0.64 0.48
C ALA A 152 -5.58 0.58 -0.35
N PHE A 153 -6.59 0.46 -1.23
CA PHE A 153 -7.19 1.60 -1.91
C PHE A 153 -7.77 2.60 -0.90
N TYR A 154 -8.46 2.10 0.13
CA TYR A 154 -9.11 2.95 1.12
C TYR A 154 -8.13 3.60 2.08
N PHE A 155 -6.96 2.99 2.30
CA PHE A 155 -5.86 3.65 3.00
C PHE A 155 -5.43 4.95 2.29
N TYR A 156 -5.20 4.88 0.98
CA TYR A 156 -4.85 6.09 0.20
C TYR A 156 -6.03 7.06 0.09
N LYS A 157 -7.26 6.57 -0.05
CA LYS A 157 -8.44 7.44 -0.03
C LYS A 157 -8.50 8.23 1.29
N ALA A 158 -8.24 7.60 2.42
CA ALA A 158 -8.26 8.25 3.72
C ALA A 158 -7.20 9.36 3.86
N ASN A 159 -6.02 9.14 3.29
CA ASN A 159 -4.90 10.07 3.39
C ASN A 159 -4.93 11.20 2.34
N TRP A 160 -5.55 10.96 1.16
CA TRP A 160 -5.45 11.88 0.02
C TRP A 160 -6.75 12.58 -0.35
N ASN A 161 -7.91 12.03 0.02
CA ASN A 161 -9.21 12.64 -0.27
C ASN A 161 -9.80 13.27 0.99
N THR A 162 -9.85 14.60 1.03
CA THR A 162 -10.42 15.37 2.14
C THR A 162 -11.86 15.84 1.87
N GLU A 163 -12.40 15.63 0.68
CA GLU A 163 -13.67 16.18 0.26
C GLU A 163 -14.88 15.32 0.66
N GLU A 164 -14.77 14.00 0.49
CA GLU A 164 -15.88 13.08 0.77
C GLU A 164 -15.66 12.36 2.11
N PRO A 165 -16.51 12.59 3.12
CA PRO A 165 -16.46 11.83 4.36
C PRO A 165 -16.70 10.33 4.10
N PHE A 166 -15.88 9.46 4.69
CA PHE A 166 -16.12 8.01 4.64
C PHE A 166 -15.48 7.28 5.82
N VAL A 167 -15.95 6.07 6.05
CA VAL A 167 -15.38 5.09 6.96
C VAL A 167 -15.29 3.74 6.25
N TYR A 168 -14.19 3.02 6.47
CA TYR A 168 -13.98 1.72 5.84
C TYR A 168 -13.31 0.74 6.81
N ILE A 169 -14.01 -0.35 7.14
CA ILE A 169 -13.49 -1.45 7.96
C ILE A 169 -12.66 -2.35 7.04
N THR A 170 -11.39 -2.59 7.38
CA THR A 170 -10.51 -3.50 6.64
C THR A 170 -10.82 -4.97 6.91
N ASN A 171 -10.23 -5.86 6.13
CA ASN A 171 -10.39 -7.32 6.27
C ASN A 171 -11.86 -7.81 6.26
N ARG A 172 -12.79 -7.03 5.72
CA ARG A 172 -14.21 -7.37 5.70
C ARG A 172 -14.55 -8.55 4.77
N ARG A 173 -13.62 -8.91 3.87
CA ARG A 173 -13.72 -10.12 3.02
C ARG A 173 -13.27 -11.39 3.73
N HIS A 174 -12.50 -11.27 4.81
CA HIS A 174 -12.11 -12.36 5.68
C HIS A 174 -13.24 -12.71 6.65
N ARG A 175 -14.24 -13.43 6.16
CA ARG A 175 -15.45 -13.77 6.93
C ARG A 175 -15.22 -14.98 7.85
N ASP A 176 -14.64 -16.04 7.31
CA ASP A 176 -14.36 -17.28 8.04
C ASP A 176 -13.01 -17.15 8.76
N ARG A 177 -13.05 -16.83 10.04
CA ARG A 177 -11.87 -16.63 10.90
C ARG A 177 -11.67 -17.80 11.83
N SER A 178 -10.43 -18.18 12.09
CA SER A 178 -10.08 -19.26 13.00
C SER A 178 -9.73 -18.78 14.42
N LEU A 179 -9.53 -17.47 14.59
CA LEU A 179 -9.15 -16.88 15.87
C LEU A 179 -10.33 -16.20 16.55
N ALA A 180 -10.52 -16.51 17.84
CA ALA A 180 -11.53 -15.87 18.68
C ALA A 180 -11.18 -14.41 19.05
N VAL A 181 -9.99 -13.95 18.74
CA VAL A 181 -9.51 -12.59 18.99
C VAL A 181 -8.89 -12.04 17.72
N THR A 182 -9.25 -10.81 17.35
CA THR A 182 -8.74 -10.16 16.13
C THR A 182 -8.46 -8.68 16.39
N ASP A 183 -7.54 -8.11 15.62
CA ASP A 183 -7.40 -6.67 15.53
C ASP A 183 -8.34 -6.13 14.44
N ILE A 184 -8.98 -5.01 14.72
CA ILE A 184 -9.85 -4.32 13.76
C ILE A 184 -9.20 -2.99 13.41
N MET A 185 -8.91 -2.83 12.13
CA MET A 185 -8.34 -1.61 11.56
C MET A 185 -9.39 -0.94 10.67
N ILE A 186 -9.49 0.37 10.79
CA ILE A 186 -10.43 1.19 10.03
C ILE A 186 -9.67 2.35 9.38
N PHE A 187 -9.99 2.65 8.13
CA PHE A 187 -9.52 3.83 7.42
C PHE A 187 -10.63 4.85 7.31
N SER A 188 -10.36 6.07 7.70
CA SER A 188 -11.33 7.17 7.60
C SER A 188 -10.61 8.52 7.57
N ASN A 189 -11.14 9.45 6.80
CA ASN A 189 -10.71 10.84 6.79
C ASN A 189 -11.47 11.69 7.84
N GLN A 190 -12.20 11.05 8.76
CA GLN A 190 -12.94 11.72 9.81
C GLN A 190 -12.09 11.87 11.09
N PRO A 191 -12.36 12.89 11.92
CA PRO A 191 -11.55 13.15 13.11
C PRO A 191 -11.77 12.15 14.24
N GLU A 192 -12.84 11.35 14.18
CA GLU A 192 -13.20 10.37 15.19
C GLU A 192 -14.04 9.25 14.57
N VAL A 193 -13.82 8.02 15.00
CA VAL A 193 -14.62 6.85 14.64
C VAL A 193 -14.98 6.05 15.89
N GLU A 194 -16.22 5.55 15.98
CA GLU A 194 -16.68 4.63 17.00
C GLU A 194 -16.87 3.24 16.42
N LEU A 195 -16.36 2.22 17.12
CA LEU A 195 -16.49 0.81 16.73
C LEU A 195 -17.55 0.11 17.58
N PHE A 196 -18.40 -0.67 16.91
CA PHE A 196 -19.36 -1.55 17.54
C PHE A 196 -19.10 -3.01 17.11
N VAL A 197 -19.20 -3.93 18.07
CA VAL A 197 -19.19 -5.37 17.83
C VAL A 197 -20.42 -5.97 18.47
N ASN A 198 -21.26 -6.64 17.68
CA ASN A 198 -22.54 -7.23 18.12
C ASN A 198 -23.42 -6.21 18.86
N GLY A 199 -23.47 -4.97 18.34
CA GLY A 199 -24.25 -3.87 18.93
C GLY A 199 -23.64 -3.24 20.19
N LYS A 200 -22.51 -3.74 20.68
CA LYS A 200 -21.80 -3.16 21.84
C LYS A 200 -20.69 -2.23 21.38
N SER A 201 -20.72 -0.98 21.84
CA SER A 201 -19.64 -0.02 21.58
C SER A 201 -18.34 -0.47 22.25
N LEU A 202 -17.25 -0.41 21.49
CA LEU A 202 -15.87 -0.55 21.95
C LEU A 202 -15.18 0.81 22.11
N GLY A 203 -15.97 1.89 22.06
CA GLY A 203 -15.51 3.25 22.26
C GLY A 203 -15.07 3.95 20.98
N ARG A 204 -14.74 5.22 21.16
CA ARG A 204 -14.29 6.12 20.10
C ARG A 204 -12.79 6.27 20.13
N GLN A 205 -12.21 6.42 18.94
CA GLN A 205 -10.80 6.71 18.78
C GLN A 205 -10.58 7.86 17.80
N LYS A 206 -9.44 8.52 17.94
CA LYS A 206 -8.89 9.42 16.94
C LYS A 206 -7.93 8.66 16.04
N PRO A 207 -7.73 9.10 14.78
CA PRO A 207 -6.80 8.44 13.90
C PRO A 207 -5.35 8.66 14.35
N ASP A 208 -4.44 7.78 13.89
CA ASP A 208 -3.05 8.13 13.82
C ASP A 208 -2.82 9.23 12.74
N GLU A 209 -1.60 9.69 12.59
CA GLU A 209 -1.22 10.71 11.60
C GLU A 209 -1.43 10.27 10.13
N TYR A 210 -1.79 9.00 9.91
CA TYR A 210 -2.04 8.39 8.59
C TYR A 210 -3.48 7.89 8.43
N ALA A 211 -4.43 8.57 9.07
CA ALA A 211 -5.87 8.32 8.93
C ALA A 211 -6.29 6.86 9.23
N THR A 212 -5.56 6.21 10.17
CA THR A 212 -5.77 4.84 10.59
C THR A 212 -6.26 4.77 12.04
N PHE A 213 -7.30 4.00 12.26
CA PHE A 213 -7.87 3.70 13.59
C PHE A 213 -7.69 2.21 13.87
N GLU A 214 -7.31 1.85 15.10
CA GLU A 214 -6.97 0.47 15.41
C GLU A 214 -7.48 0.03 16.78
N TRP A 215 -8.34 -0.98 16.81
CA TRP A 215 -8.79 -1.67 18.03
C TRP A 215 -8.07 -3.01 18.12
N LYS A 216 -7.21 -3.14 19.13
CA LYS A 216 -6.42 -4.34 19.38
C LYS A 216 -7.18 -5.34 20.23
N GLY A 217 -6.98 -6.63 19.95
CA GLY A 217 -7.45 -7.71 20.82
C GLY A 217 -8.97 -7.78 20.97
N VAL A 218 -9.71 -7.50 19.91
CA VAL A 218 -11.18 -7.56 19.94
C VAL A 218 -11.63 -9.00 19.99
N ALA A 219 -12.37 -9.36 21.05
CA ALA A 219 -12.95 -10.69 21.21
C ALA A 219 -14.18 -10.86 20.31
N LEU A 220 -14.21 -11.97 19.61
CA LEU A 220 -15.35 -12.44 18.82
C LEU A 220 -16.02 -13.61 19.52
N GLN A 221 -17.34 -13.74 19.37
CA GLN A 221 -18.07 -14.93 19.79
C GLN A 221 -18.02 -16.02 18.72
N ASP A 222 -18.30 -17.25 19.10
CA ASP A 222 -18.48 -18.35 18.14
C ASP A 222 -19.69 -18.06 17.24
N GLY A 223 -19.52 -18.33 15.94
CA GLY A 223 -20.53 -18.08 14.93
C GLY A 223 -20.48 -16.67 14.35
N GLU A 224 -21.64 -16.09 14.08
CA GLU A 224 -21.75 -14.81 13.38
C GLU A 224 -21.46 -13.62 14.31
N ASN A 225 -20.65 -12.69 13.82
CA ASN A 225 -20.37 -11.42 14.49
C ASN A 225 -20.65 -10.26 13.53
N THR A 226 -21.35 -9.24 14.05
CA THR A 226 -21.57 -7.98 13.32
C THR A 226 -20.56 -6.94 13.78
N ILE A 227 -19.84 -6.35 12.84
CA ILE A 227 -18.85 -5.28 13.09
C ILE A 227 -19.31 -4.03 12.34
N GLU A 228 -19.48 -2.93 13.07
CA GLU A 228 -19.99 -1.65 12.54
C GLU A 228 -19.08 -0.49 12.98
N ALA A 229 -18.99 0.52 12.16
CA ALA A 229 -18.26 1.75 12.47
C ALA A 229 -19.00 2.97 11.88
#